data_5d3dbb8edba84923f0ab7fc7ca26bedf
#
_entry.id   5d3dbb8edba84923f0ab7fc7ca26bedf
#
_cell.length_a   1.000
_cell.length_b   1.000
_cell.length_c   1.000
_cell.angle_alpha   90.00
_cell.angle_beta   90.00
_cell.angle_gamma   90.00
#
_symmetry.space_group_name_H-M   'P 1'
#
loop_
_entity.id
_entity.type
_entity.pdbx_description
1 polymer ?
#
loop_
_entity_poly.entity_id
_entity_poly.type
_entity_poly.pdbx_seq_one_letter_code
_entity_poly.pdbx_strand_id
1 'polypeptide(L)'
;MIYAVFFEERAAKELARIDKPYQLLIKKKIEQLTENFDSMVNNLKPLKGKYDYYRLRVGSYRVIFHKDSRKIIISIVRIGHRKSIYKDFD
;
A
#
# COMPACT_ATOMS: atom_id res chain seq x y z
N MET A 1 -11.89 10.86 -7.77
CA MET A 1 -11.90 9.63 -8.56
C MET A 1 -11.58 8.45 -7.65
N ILE A 2 -12.43 7.42 -7.68
CA ILE A 2 -12.27 6.27 -6.80
C ILE A 2 -11.53 5.17 -7.56
N TYR A 3 -10.41 4.72 -6.99
CA TYR A 3 -9.65 3.62 -7.58
C TYR A 3 -10.21 2.29 -7.11
N ALA A 4 -10.23 1.30 -7.99
CA ALA A 4 -10.46 -0.07 -7.58
C ALA A 4 -9.18 -0.58 -6.90
N VAL A 5 -9.31 -1.45 -5.91
CA VAL A 5 -8.15 -2.02 -5.23
C VAL A 5 -8.06 -3.51 -5.51
N PHE A 6 -6.86 -3.96 -5.79
CA PHE A 6 -6.53 -5.36 -5.98
C PHE A 6 -5.37 -5.73 -5.06
N PHE A 7 -5.50 -6.84 -4.32
CA PHE A 7 -4.42 -7.33 -3.47
C PHE A 7 -3.74 -8.47 -4.19
N GLU A 8 -2.45 -8.34 -4.45
CA GLU A 8 -1.68 -9.47 -4.93
C GLU A 8 -1.64 -10.54 -3.83
N GLU A 9 -1.52 -11.80 -4.24
CA GLU A 9 -1.62 -12.93 -3.31
C GLU A 9 -0.66 -12.78 -2.14
N ARG A 10 0.58 -12.39 -2.40
CA ARG A 10 1.59 -12.19 -1.35
C ARG A 10 1.13 -11.13 -0.33
N ALA A 11 0.62 -10.03 -0.82
CA ALA A 11 0.17 -8.94 0.05
C ALA A 11 -1.02 -9.36 0.90
N ALA A 12 -1.96 -10.10 0.32
CA ALA A 12 -3.11 -10.60 1.05
C ALA A 12 -2.68 -11.53 2.18
N LYS A 13 -1.71 -12.40 1.91
CA LYS A 13 -1.17 -13.32 2.92
C LYS A 13 -0.43 -12.57 4.02
N GLU A 14 0.33 -11.55 3.65
CA GLU A 14 1.04 -10.72 4.62
C GLU A 14 0.07 -9.98 5.54
N LEU A 15 -0.99 -9.42 4.98
CA LEU A 15 -2.01 -8.75 5.77
C LEU A 15 -2.69 -9.69 6.75
N ALA A 16 -2.98 -10.92 6.32
CA ALA A 16 -3.64 -11.91 7.17
C ALA A 16 -2.82 -12.30 8.40
N ARG A 17 -1.51 -12.12 8.36
CA ARG A 17 -0.60 -12.45 9.48
C ARG A 17 -0.42 -11.32 10.48
N ILE A 18 -0.94 -10.15 10.17
CA ILE A 18 -0.81 -8.98 11.05
C ILE A 18 -1.91 -9.02 12.10
N ASP A 19 -1.60 -8.55 13.31
CA ASP A 19 -2.58 -8.49 14.40
C ASP A 19 -3.81 -7.69 13.99
N LYS A 20 -4.98 -8.15 14.44
CA LYS A 20 -6.26 -7.62 13.99
C LYS A 20 -6.39 -6.09 14.05
N PRO A 21 -6.01 -5.42 15.14
CA PRO A 21 -6.12 -3.96 15.19
C PRO A 21 -5.34 -3.26 14.08
N TYR A 22 -4.16 -3.79 13.76
CA TYR A 22 -3.33 -3.22 12.70
C TYR A 22 -3.86 -3.57 11.31
N GLN A 23 -4.44 -4.76 11.14
CA GLN A 23 -5.12 -5.11 9.90
C GLN A 23 -6.20 -4.09 9.57
N LEU A 24 -7.02 -3.77 10.58
CA LEU A 24 -8.14 -2.84 10.39
C LEU A 24 -7.64 -1.44 10.05
N LEU A 25 -6.58 -1.01 10.71
CA LEU A 25 -5.98 0.29 10.43
C LEU A 25 -5.42 0.36 9.02
N ILE A 26 -4.71 -0.69 8.59
CA ILE A 26 -4.13 -0.76 7.24
C ILE A 26 -5.25 -0.73 6.20
N LYS A 27 -6.29 -1.53 6.38
CA LYS A 27 -7.43 -1.56 5.46
C LYS A 27 -8.09 -0.19 5.34
N LYS A 28 -8.26 0.49 6.47
CA LYS A 28 -8.85 1.83 6.48
C LYS A 28 -8.00 2.83 5.71
N LYS A 29 -6.68 2.76 5.88
CA LYS A 29 -5.78 3.66 5.16
C LYS A 29 -5.76 3.37 3.65
N ILE A 30 -5.82 2.10 3.26
CA ILE A 30 -5.93 1.72 1.84
C ILE A 30 -7.25 2.25 1.27
N GLU A 31 -8.34 2.13 2.01
CA GLU A 31 -9.63 2.65 1.59
C GLU A 31 -9.59 4.16 1.36
N GLN A 32 -8.99 4.91 2.30
CA GLN A 32 -8.80 6.34 2.15
C GLN A 32 -7.96 6.67 0.91
N LEU A 33 -6.91 5.88 0.67
CA LEU A 33 -6.04 6.04 -0.48
C LEU A 33 -6.81 5.89 -1.79
N THR A 34 -7.70 4.89 -1.87
CA THR A 34 -8.47 4.63 -3.09
C THR A 34 -9.55 5.68 -3.32
N GLU A 35 -10.09 6.24 -2.25
CA GLU A 35 -11.13 7.27 -2.35
C GLU A 35 -10.58 8.64 -2.69
N ASN A 36 -9.42 8.99 -2.12
CA ASN A 36 -8.83 10.29 -2.34
C ASN A 36 -7.31 10.19 -2.24
N PHE A 37 -6.67 9.82 -3.35
CA PHE A 37 -5.23 9.66 -3.42
C PHE A 37 -4.48 10.92 -3.00
N ASP A 38 -4.94 12.07 -3.47
CA ASP A 38 -4.22 13.32 -3.24
C ASP A 38 -4.22 13.74 -1.77
N SER A 39 -5.24 13.34 -1.00
CA SER A 39 -5.29 13.66 0.42
C SER A 39 -4.27 12.89 1.24
N MET A 40 -3.71 11.82 0.67
CA MET A 40 -2.76 10.94 1.38
C MET A 40 -1.31 11.25 1.05
N VAL A 41 -1.05 12.31 0.30
CA VAL A 41 0.30 12.60 -0.24
C VAL A 41 1.36 12.69 0.86
N ASN A 42 1.02 13.18 2.05
CA ASN A 42 1.97 13.30 3.16
C ASN A 42 2.38 11.94 3.74
N ASN A 43 1.64 10.89 3.44
CA ASN A 43 1.91 9.54 3.90
C ASN A 43 2.50 8.66 2.82
N LEU A 44 2.73 9.23 1.64
CA LEU A 44 3.20 8.49 0.47
C LEU A 44 4.59 8.92 0.07
N LYS A 45 5.37 7.95 -0.43
CA LYS A 45 6.65 8.24 -1.09
C LYS A 45 6.75 7.33 -2.32
N PRO A 46 7.16 7.89 -3.48
CA PRO A 46 7.42 7.04 -4.64
C PRO A 46 8.63 6.15 -4.37
N LEU A 47 8.63 4.95 -4.93
CA LEU A 47 9.78 4.06 -4.85
C LEU A 47 10.80 4.48 -5.90
N LYS A 48 12.04 4.64 -5.47
CA LYS A 48 13.13 5.04 -6.33
C LYS A 48 13.38 3.96 -7.38
N GLY A 49 13.43 4.37 -8.65
CA GLY A 49 13.70 3.45 -9.76
C GLY A 49 12.53 2.56 -10.16
N LYS A 50 11.37 2.73 -9.55
CA LYS A 50 10.17 1.93 -9.83
C LYS A 50 9.02 2.86 -10.19
N TYR A 51 8.73 2.95 -11.49
CA TYR A 51 7.71 3.86 -12.00
C TYR A 51 6.32 3.48 -11.49
N ASP A 52 5.57 4.47 -10.98
CA ASP A 52 4.21 4.32 -10.46
C ASP A 52 4.08 3.37 -9.26
N TYR A 53 5.19 3.03 -8.62
CA TYR A 53 5.17 2.33 -7.35
C TYR A 53 5.38 3.29 -6.19
N TYR A 54 4.60 3.12 -5.15
CA TYR A 54 4.61 3.98 -3.97
C TYR A 54 4.63 3.15 -2.70
N ARG A 55 5.08 3.78 -1.63
CA ARG A 55 4.91 3.23 -0.30
C ARG A 55 3.99 4.11 0.52
N LEU A 56 3.07 3.49 1.23
CA LEU A 56 2.16 4.15 2.16
C LEU A 56 2.59 3.82 3.58
N ARG A 57 2.80 4.86 4.38
CA ARG A 57 3.15 4.68 5.79
C ARG A 57 1.87 4.51 6.62
N VAL A 58 1.82 3.42 7.42
CA VAL A 58 0.72 3.16 8.34
C VAL A 58 1.36 2.74 9.67
N GLY A 59 1.67 3.71 10.54
CA GLY A 59 2.39 3.45 11.78
C GLY A 59 3.74 2.81 11.50
N SER A 60 4.01 1.66 12.09
CA SER A 60 5.25 0.90 11.87
C SER A 60 5.18 0.02 10.65
N TYR A 61 4.04 -0.02 9.95
CA TYR A 61 3.86 -0.83 8.75
C TYR A 61 4.00 0.00 7.50
N ARG A 62 4.34 -0.68 6.41
CA ARG A 62 4.43 -0.06 5.10
C ARG A 62 3.63 -0.90 4.11
N VAL A 63 2.95 -0.21 3.22
CA VAL A 63 2.17 -0.83 2.14
C VAL A 63 2.81 -0.38 0.84
N ILE A 64 3.28 -1.33 0.04
CA ILE A 64 3.81 -1.01 -1.28
C ILE A 64 2.73 -1.32 -2.30
N PHE A 65 2.45 -0.37 -3.17
CA PHE A 65 1.40 -0.52 -4.18
C PHE A 65 1.83 0.09 -5.50
N HIS A 66 1.19 -0.39 -6.54
CA HIS A 66 1.32 0.14 -7.90
C HIS A 66 0.03 0.88 -8.24
N LYS A 67 0.17 2.08 -8.80
CA LYS A 67 -0.97 2.90 -9.20
C LYS A 67 -1.07 2.91 -10.72
N ASP A 68 -2.13 2.33 -11.27
CA ASP A 68 -2.39 2.36 -12.70
C ASP A 68 -3.47 3.40 -12.96
N SER A 69 -3.05 4.59 -13.39
CA SER A 69 -3.97 5.71 -13.60
C SER A 69 -4.86 5.52 -14.83
N ARG A 70 -4.44 4.69 -15.77
CA ARG A 70 -5.25 4.40 -16.96
C ARG A 70 -6.42 3.49 -16.64
N LYS A 71 -6.15 2.43 -15.87
CA LYS A 71 -7.16 1.46 -15.48
C LYS A 71 -7.88 1.86 -14.20
N ILE A 72 -7.39 2.89 -13.52
CA ILE A 72 -7.92 3.37 -12.23
C ILE A 72 -7.89 2.23 -11.21
N ILE A 73 -6.75 1.56 -11.12
CA ILE A 73 -6.53 0.42 -10.21
C ILE A 73 -5.30 0.68 -9.36
N ILE A 74 -5.43 0.40 -8.07
CA ILE A 74 -4.31 0.34 -7.14
C ILE A 74 -4.11 -1.12 -6.78
N SER A 75 -2.90 -1.65 -7.09
CA SER A 75 -2.54 -3.03 -6.78
C SER A 75 -1.62 -3.05 -5.57
N ILE A 76 -2.05 -3.69 -4.50
CA ILE A 76 -1.27 -3.81 -3.27
C ILE A 76 -0.28 -4.95 -3.47
N VAL A 77 1.01 -4.63 -3.47
CA VAL A 77 2.09 -5.55 -3.80
C VAL A 77 2.72 -6.18 -2.57
N ARG A 78 2.97 -5.38 -1.52
CA ARG A 78 3.58 -5.85 -0.29
C ARG A 78 2.99 -5.13 0.91
N ILE A 79 2.89 -5.84 2.03
CA ILE A 79 2.52 -5.25 3.31
C ILE A 79 3.44 -5.85 4.37
N GLY A 80 4.10 -5.00 5.15
CA GLY A 80 5.00 -5.52 6.17
C GLY A 80 5.54 -4.43 7.07
N HIS A 81 6.32 -4.86 8.07
CA HIS A 81 6.94 -3.95 9.02
C HIS A 81 8.03 -3.13 8.31
N ARG A 82 8.16 -1.87 8.71
CA ARG A 82 9.12 -0.93 8.11
C ARG A 82 10.55 -1.45 8.03
N LYS A 83 10.93 -2.33 8.95
CA LYS A 83 12.31 -2.84 9.00
C LYS A 83 12.58 -3.96 8.00
N SER A 84 11.55 -4.63 7.51
CA SER A 84 11.73 -5.81 6.66
C SER A 84 11.21 -5.66 5.24
N ILE A 85 10.28 -4.74 5.02
CA ILE A 85 9.55 -4.66 3.75
C ILE A 85 10.42 -4.30 2.55
N TYR A 86 11.51 -3.57 2.77
CA TYR A 86 12.31 -3.05 1.66
C TYR A 86 13.40 -4.00 1.17
N LYS A 87 13.55 -5.17 1.77
CA LYS A 87 14.59 -6.11 1.36
C LYS A 87 14.47 -6.52 -0.10
N ASP A 88 13.26 -6.59 -0.63
CA ASP A 88 13.01 -7.00 -2.00
C ASP A 88 13.01 -5.83 -2.99
N PHE A 89 13.10 -4.60 -2.50
CA PHE A 89 12.96 -3.41 -3.34
C PHE A 89 14.16 -2.47 -3.29
N ASP A 90 15.17 -2.82 -2.54
CA ASP A 90 16.40 -2.01 -2.44
C ASP A 90 17.45 -2.41 -3.48
#